data_c4a14716d463a96ad692075b5c9a56d9
#
_entry.id   c4a14716d463a96ad692075b5c9a56d9
#
_cell.length_a   1.000
_cell.length_b   1.000
_cell.length_c   1.000
_cell.angle_alpha   90.00
_cell.angle_beta   90.00
_cell.angle_gamma   90.00
#
_symmetry.space_group_name_H-M   'P 1'
#
loop_
_entity.id
_entity.type
_entity.pdbx_description
1 polymer ?
#
loop_
_entity_poly.entity_id
_entity_poly.type
_entity_poly.pdbx_seq_one_letter_code
_entity_poly.pdbx_strand_id
1 'polypeptide(L)'
;MSKILQVGLAGCAAVALTAMLTEPSEARIECRGNFQVTKYGLLATPYCEEEQIAFVARSYGSKVTAAQVHNDPLTKVYLCQTIGYDSRLKGSCAGYGP
;
A
#
# COMPACT_ATOMS: atom_id res chain seq x y z
N MET A 1 29.39 41.06 11.09
CA MET A 1 29.21 40.63 10.57
C MET A 1 29.01 39.35 10.39
N SER A 2 29.52 38.69 10.07
CA SER A 2 29.30 37.46 9.76
C SER A 2 28.54 36.70 10.70
N LYS A 3 28.57 36.90 11.84
CA LYS A 3 27.88 36.16 12.72
C LYS A 3 26.49 36.20 12.47
N ILE A 4 25.98 37.04 11.92
CA ILE A 4 24.65 37.16 11.75
C ILE A 4 24.14 36.16 10.85
N LEU A 5 24.83 35.84 9.86
CA LEU A 5 24.37 34.95 9.03
C LEU A 5 24.09 33.68 9.56
N GLN A 6 24.84 33.17 10.27
CA GLN A 6 24.62 31.93 10.68
C GLN A 6 23.45 31.71 11.42
N VAL A 7 23.00 32.54 12.02
CA VAL A 7 21.86 32.41 12.79
C VAL A 7 20.68 31.94 12.05
N GLY A 8 20.39 32.48 11.05
CA GLY A 8 19.18 32.14 10.37
C GLY A 8 19.14 30.79 9.83
N LEU A 9 20.22 30.31 9.39
CA LEU A 9 20.21 29.07 8.88
C LEU A 9 19.79 28.00 9.75
N ALA A 10 20.16 28.00 10.88
CA ALA A 10 19.84 26.95 11.74
C ALA A 10 18.36 26.75 11.86
N GLY A 11 17.66 27.73 11.92
CA GLY A 11 16.25 27.60 12.11
C GLY A 11 15.51 26.86 11.04
N CYS A 12 15.81 27.10 9.87
CA CYS A 12 15.11 26.50 8.83
C CYS A 12 15.22 25.02 8.78
N ALA A 13 16.32 24.55 9.00
CA ALA A 13 16.50 23.14 8.93
C ALA A 13 15.63 22.43 9.91
N ALA A 14 15.51 22.92 11.02
CA ALA A 14 14.75 22.26 12.02
C ALA A 14 13.32 22.11 11.64
N VAL A 15 12.75 23.06 11.07
CA VAL A 15 11.41 23.01 10.70
C VAL A 15 11.11 21.92 9.70
N ALA A 16 11.89 21.81 8.75
CA ALA A 16 11.67 20.85 7.74
C ALA A 16 11.63 19.46 8.32
N LEU A 17 12.48 19.15 9.19
CA LEU A 17 12.49 17.89 9.75
C LEU A 17 11.26 17.59 10.47
N THR A 18 10.75 18.45 11.19
CA THR A 18 9.58 18.19 11.94
C THR A 18 8.46 17.76 11.07
N ALA A 19 8.30 18.36 9.97
CA ALA A 19 7.22 18.05 9.11
C ALA A 19 7.25 16.62 8.71
N MET A 20 8.38 16.10 8.45
CA MET A 20 8.41 14.79 8.05
C MET A 20 8.10 13.81 9.07
N LEU A 21 8.41 14.07 10.25
CA LEU A 21 8.14 13.15 11.27
C LEU A 21 6.69 12.92 11.52
N THR A 22 5.89 13.84 11.21
CA THR A 22 4.49 13.68 11.53
C THR A 22 3.80 12.81 10.54
N GLU A 23 4.50 12.34 9.56
CA GLU A 23 3.85 11.60 8.65
C GLU A 23 3.39 10.43 9.11
N PRO A 24 2.65 10.08 8.96
CA PRO A 24 1.95 9.13 9.24
C PRO A 24 2.09 7.81 9.19
N SER A 25 2.76 7.39 10.00
CA SER A 25 2.82 6.04 10.09
C SER A 25 1.52 5.55 10.58
N GLU A 26 0.78 6.35 11.25
CA GLU A 26 -0.44 5.82 11.74
C GLU A 26 -1.45 5.72 10.69
N ALA A 27 -1.25 6.31 9.58
CA ALA A 27 -2.21 6.22 8.53
C ALA A 27 -1.87 5.01 7.68
N ARG A 28 -0.77 4.35 7.97
CA ARG A 28 -0.40 3.26 7.14
C ARG A 28 -1.27 2.05 7.37
N ILE A 29 -1.74 1.41 6.34
CA ILE A 29 -2.54 0.22 6.44
C ILE A 29 -1.63 -0.98 6.39
N GLU A 30 -1.76 -1.86 7.35
CA GLU A 30 -0.96 -3.05 7.39
C GLU A 30 -1.80 -4.23 6.95
N CYS A 31 -1.32 -5.01 6.01
CA CYS A 31 -2.04 -6.16 5.49
C CYS A 31 -1.32 -7.46 5.81
N ARG A 32 -2.09 -8.49 6.08
CA ARG A 32 -1.56 -9.83 6.21
C ARG A 32 -2.37 -10.67 5.26
N GLY A 33 -1.85 -10.90 4.07
CA GLY A 33 -2.60 -11.52 3.02
C GLY A 33 -3.72 -10.57 2.65
N ASN A 34 -4.93 -11.04 2.54
CA ASN A 34 -6.04 -10.17 2.19
C ASN A 34 -6.72 -9.58 3.41
N PHE A 35 -6.10 -9.70 4.59
CA PHE A 35 -6.68 -9.16 5.80
C PHE A 35 -5.95 -7.92 6.28
N GLN A 36 -6.68 -6.95 6.73
CA GLN A 36 -6.11 -5.73 7.28
C GLN A 36 -5.99 -5.89 8.79
N VAL A 37 -4.87 -5.49 9.34
CA VAL A 37 -4.66 -5.55 10.78
C VAL A 37 -5.30 -4.32 11.39
N THR A 38 -6.25 -4.51 12.30
CA THR A 38 -6.91 -3.37 12.94
C THR A 38 -6.87 -3.60 14.44
N LYS A 39 -7.28 -2.61 15.19
CA LYS A 39 -7.28 -2.78 16.63
C LYS A 39 -8.34 -3.78 17.07
N TYR A 40 -9.24 -4.16 16.19
CA TYR A 40 -10.23 -5.13 16.53
C TYR A 40 -9.88 -6.52 15.97
N GLY A 41 -8.74 -6.68 15.37
CA GLY A 41 -8.32 -7.95 14.81
C GLY A 41 -8.16 -7.87 13.31
N LEU A 42 -8.16 -9.00 12.66
CA LEU A 42 -7.94 -9.05 11.22
C LEU A 42 -9.25 -8.98 10.50
N LEU A 43 -9.35 -8.07 9.54
CA LEU A 43 -10.55 -7.93 8.76
C LEU A 43 -10.23 -7.95 7.29
N ALA A 44 -10.98 -8.68 6.50
CA ALA A 44 -10.77 -8.71 5.06
C ALA A 44 -11.24 -7.37 4.53
N THR A 45 -10.40 -6.66 3.80
CA THR A 45 -10.77 -5.38 3.24
C THR A 45 -10.38 -5.32 1.79
N PRO A 46 -11.07 -4.53 0.99
CA PRO A 46 -10.73 -4.42 -0.43
C PRO A 46 -9.28 -3.97 -0.62
N TYR A 47 -8.80 -3.08 0.23
CA TYR A 47 -7.45 -2.60 0.10
C TYR A 47 -6.45 -3.75 0.22
N CYS A 48 -6.58 -4.56 1.25
CA CYS A 48 -5.64 -5.64 1.45
C CYS A 48 -5.85 -6.78 0.45
N GLU A 49 -7.08 -6.98 -0.01
CA GLU A 49 -7.32 -7.98 -1.03
C GLU A 49 -6.58 -7.59 -2.30
N GLU A 50 -6.58 -6.30 -2.64
CA GLU A 50 -5.91 -5.83 -3.84
C GLU A 50 -4.40 -5.86 -3.70
N GLU A 51 -3.90 -5.61 -2.50
CA GLU A 51 -2.47 -5.73 -2.25
C GLU A 51 -2.05 -7.19 -2.46
N GLN A 52 -2.87 -8.12 -2.02
CA GLN A 52 -2.56 -9.52 -2.18
C GLN A 52 -2.58 -9.93 -3.64
N ILE A 53 -3.52 -9.43 -4.41
CA ILE A 53 -3.57 -9.73 -5.83
C ILE A 53 -2.30 -9.26 -6.51
N ALA A 54 -1.84 -8.07 -6.21
CA ALA A 54 -0.62 -7.55 -6.82
C ALA A 54 0.59 -8.39 -6.39
N PHE A 55 0.62 -8.79 -5.13
CA PHE A 55 1.73 -9.59 -4.64
C PHE A 55 1.81 -10.93 -5.37
N VAL A 56 0.68 -11.62 -5.51
CA VAL A 56 0.65 -12.90 -6.18
C VAL A 56 0.97 -12.73 -7.66
N ALA A 57 0.44 -11.70 -8.29
CA ALA A 57 0.71 -11.47 -9.71
C ALA A 57 2.21 -11.26 -9.92
N ARG A 58 2.85 -10.53 -9.03
CA ARG A 58 4.28 -10.32 -9.18
C ARG A 58 5.06 -11.62 -8.98
N SER A 59 4.54 -12.54 -8.19
CA SER A 59 5.23 -13.81 -8.01
C SER A 59 5.17 -14.63 -9.29
N TYR A 60 4.26 -14.30 -10.21
CA TYR A 60 4.20 -14.98 -11.49
C TYR A 60 4.94 -14.17 -12.56
N GLY A 61 5.64 -13.14 -12.17
CA GLY A 61 6.42 -12.37 -13.12
C GLY A 61 5.77 -11.09 -13.63
N SER A 62 4.57 -10.78 -13.15
CA SER A 62 3.92 -9.56 -13.59
C SER A 62 4.62 -8.36 -12.99
N LYS A 63 4.57 -7.23 -13.67
CA LYS A 63 5.14 -6.02 -13.14
C LYS A 63 4.06 -5.11 -12.56
N VAL A 64 2.87 -5.63 -12.37
CA VAL A 64 1.78 -4.82 -11.87
C VAL A 64 2.08 -4.35 -10.45
N THR A 65 1.62 -3.18 -10.09
CA THR A 65 1.81 -2.65 -8.74
C THR A 65 0.48 -2.67 -8.02
N ALA A 66 0.52 -2.62 -6.70
CA ALA A 66 -0.70 -2.56 -5.92
C ALA A 66 -1.49 -1.32 -6.28
N ALA A 67 -0.81 -0.21 -6.56
CA ALA A 67 -1.51 1.01 -6.94
C ALA A 67 -2.32 0.83 -8.21
N GLN A 68 -1.82 0.05 -9.15
CA GLN A 68 -2.57 -0.19 -10.36
C GLN A 68 -3.81 -1.01 -10.09
N VAL A 69 -3.73 -1.97 -9.18
CA VAL A 69 -4.88 -2.77 -8.85
C VAL A 69 -5.90 -1.92 -8.08
N HIS A 70 -5.44 -1.07 -7.18
CA HIS A 70 -6.34 -0.22 -6.43
C HIS A 70 -7.07 0.78 -7.30
N ASN A 71 -6.38 1.34 -8.26
CA ASN A 71 -6.94 2.43 -9.04
C ASN A 71 -7.63 2.04 -10.34
N ASP A 72 -7.49 0.79 -10.74
CA ASP A 72 -8.08 0.38 -12.00
C ASP A 72 -8.84 -0.92 -11.81
N PRO A 73 -10.14 -0.87 -11.68
CA PRO A 73 -10.94 -2.08 -11.47
C PRO A 73 -10.76 -3.12 -12.56
N LEU A 74 -10.47 -2.68 -13.77
CA LEU A 74 -10.30 -3.64 -14.85
C LEU A 74 -9.02 -4.45 -14.67
N THR A 75 -8.00 -3.85 -14.07
CA THR A 75 -6.78 -4.56 -13.79
C THR A 75 -7.07 -5.67 -12.79
N LYS A 76 -7.90 -5.38 -11.79
CA LYS A 76 -8.23 -6.37 -10.79
C LYS A 76 -9.01 -7.52 -11.44
N VAL A 77 -9.98 -7.21 -12.25
CA VAL A 77 -10.77 -8.23 -12.92
C VAL A 77 -9.89 -9.10 -13.81
N TYR A 78 -9.02 -8.47 -14.57
CA TYR A 78 -8.14 -9.20 -15.46
C TYR A 78 -7.24 -10.15 -14.68
N LEU A 79 -6.64 -9.68 -13.61
CA LEU A 79 -5.77 -10.52 -12.84
C LEU A 79 -6.52 -11.66 -12.18
N CYS A 80 -7.70 -11.40 -11.65
CA CYS A 80 -8.46 -12.45 -11.03
C CYS A 80 -8.90 -13.49 -12.06
N GLN A 81 -9.13 -13.07 -13.29
CA GLN A 81 -9.51 -14.03 -14.31
C GLN A 81 -8.32 -14.86 -14.79
N THR A 82 -7.12 -14.35 -14.70
CA THR A 82 -5.95 -15.07 -15.17
C THR A 82 -5.27 -15.89 -14.09
N ILE A 83 -5.17 -15.37 -12.87
CA ILE A 83 -4.49 -16.08 -11.81
C ILE A 83 -5.37 -16.36 -10.59
N GLY A 84 -6.65 -16.09 -10.68
CA GLY A 84 -7.54 -16.25 -9.55
C GLY A 84 -7.68 -17.67 -9.03
N TYR A 85 -7.19 -18.66 -9.80
CA TYR A 85 -7.26 -20.02 -9.36
C TYR A 85 -6.23 -20.28 -8.26
N ASP A 86 -5.29 -19.37 -8.07
CA ASP A 86 -4.24 -19.54 -7.08
C ASP A 86 -4.89 -19.53 -5.70
N SER A 87 -4.54 -20.50 -4.85
CA SER A 87 -5.16 -20.60 -3.55
C SER A 87 -4.94 -19.37 -2.69
N ARG A 88 -3.90 -18.59 -2.94
CA ARG A 88 -3.65 -17.40 -2.16
C ARG A 88 -4.65 -16.30 -2.51
N LEU A 89 -5.39 -16.45 -3.61
CA LEU A 89 -6.33 -15.43 -4.04
C LEU A 89 -7.78 -15.79 -3.88
N LYS A 90 -8.09 -16.88 -3.20
CA LYS A 90 -9.46 -17.28 -3.08
C LYS A 90 -10.31 -16.21 -2.44
N GLY A 91 -9.87 -15.56 -1.43
CA GLY A 91 -10.66 -14.50 -0.81
C GLY A 91 -10.57 -13.21 -1.60
N SER A 92 -9.41 -12.92 -2.15
CA SER A 92 -9.20 -11.64 -2.82
C SER A 92 -9.94 -11.55 -4.15
N CYS A 93 -10.11 -12.66 -4.82
CA CYS A 93 -10.74 -12.66 -6.13
C CYS A 93 -12.17 -13.20 -6.10
N ALA A 94 -12.74 -13.35 -4.93
CA ALA A 94 -14.10 -13.85 -4.82
C ALA A 94 -15.04 -12.96 -5.63
N GLY A 95 -15.84 -13.56 -6.45
CA GLY A 95 -16.78 -12.79 -7.23
C GLY A 95 -16.26 -12.28 -8.57
N TYR A 96 -14.96 -12.43 -8.83
CA TYR A 96 -14.41 -11.96 -10.09
C TYR A 96 -14.01 -13.11 -11.01
N GLY A 97 -14.15 -14.34 -10.57
CA GLY A 97 -13.89 -15.49 -11.36
C GLY A 97 -12.48 -15.67 -11.72
N PRO A 98 -11.93 -16.69 -12.25
CA PRO A 98 -12.60 -17.75 -12.93
C PRO A 98 -13.22 -18.63 -12.00
#